data_ff96b12320342cafbc3dfbd28bbfff0e
#
_entry.id   ff96b12320342cafbc3dfbd28bbfff0e
#
_cell.length_a   1.000
_cell.length_b   1.000
_cell.length_c   1.000
_cell.angle_alpha   90.00
_cell.angle_beta   90.00
_cell.angle_gamma   90.00
#
_symmetry.space_group_name_H-M   'P 1'
#
loop_
_entity.id
_entity.type
_entity.pdbx_description
1 polymer ?
#
loop_
_entity_poly.entity_id
_entity_poly.type
_entity_poly.pdbx_seq_one_letter_code
_entity_poly.pdbx_strand_id
1 'polypeptide(L)'
;MQAIVILLIAALVFAVCWGVDKLFIRLFRSKAQHRSGLAVRSSKRYGLFGVIFTVLGILGIFSGTGGDKILLYAGIVVMLMGIALAVHYLSFGIFYDGESFLLSRFGRKDREHRYDEIVSQKLYVITGGSTVIELTLKDGSTVSLQSTMDGVYPFMDTAFAGWCLETGRRMEDCDFYDPAKSWWFPHETEEEG
;
A
#
# COMPACT_ATOMS: atom_id res chain seq x y z
N MET A 1 2.66 -40.11 -1.43
CA MET A 1 2.05 -39.35 -0.34
C MET A 1 2.59 -37.91 -0.25
N GLN A 2 3.91 -37.67 -0.26
CA GLN A 2 4.50 -36.32 -0.15
C GLN A 2 4.04 -35.35 -1.27
N ALA A 3 3.97 -35.79 -2.53
CA ALA A 3 3.52 -34.94 -3.63
C ALA A 3 2.07 -34.47 -3.49
N ILE A 4 1.18 -35.31 -2.97
CA ILE A 4 -0.23 -34.95 -2.72
C ILE A 4 -0.33 -33.89 -1.60
N VAL A 5 0.47 -34.02 -0.55
CA VAL A 5 0.52 -33.05 0.56
C VAL A 5 1.02 -31.68 0.06
N ILE A 6 2.08 -31.69 -0.77
CA ILE A 6 2.61 -30.44 -1.36
C ILE A 6 1.55 -29.77 -2.25
N LEU A 7 0.84 -30.55 -3.09
CA LEU A 7 -0.24 -30.03 -3.93
C LEU A 7 -1.39 -29.45 -3.12
N LEU A 8 -1.80 -30.10 -2.03
CA LEU A 8 -2.84 -29.61 -1.14
C LEU A 8 -2.44 -28.30 -0.44
N ILE A 9 -1.18 -28.20 0.03
CA ILE A 9 -0.65 -26.98 0.63
C ILE A 9 -0.62 -25.85 -0.40
N ALA A 10 -0.14 -26.11 -1.62
CA ALA A 10 -0.10 -25.13 -2.69
C ALA A 10 -1.51 -24.64 -3.07
N ALA A 11 -2.48 -25.54 -3.18
CA ALA A 11 -3.87 -25.22 -3.47
C ALA A 11 -4.51 -24.38 -2.33
N LEU A 12 -4.22 -24.72 -1.07
CA LEU A 12 -4.69 -23.98 0.09
C LEU A 12 -4.11 -22.56 0.08
N VAL A 13 -2.80 -22.40 -0.11
CA VAL A 13 -2.14 -21.10 -0.20
C VAL A 13 -2.74 -20.26 -1.31
N PHE A 14 -2.95 -20.85 -2.50
CA PHE A 14 -3.55 -20.15 -3.63
C PHE A 14 -5.00 -19.71 -3.34
N ALA A 15 -5.82 -20.58 -2.75
CA ALA A 15 -7.21 -20.27 -2.37
C ALA A 15 -7.29 -19.15 -1.36
N VAL A 16 -6.37 -19.11 -0.42
CA VAL A 16 -6.31 -18.07 0.60
C VAL A 16 -5.84 -16.74 0.03
N CYS A 17 -4.79 -16.73 -0.83
CA CYS A 17 -4.36 -15.52 -1.54
C CYS A 17 -5.50 -14.92 -2.36
N TRP A 18 -6.24 -15.75 -3.07
CA TRP A 18 -7.40 -15.35 -3.83
C TRP A 18 -8.51 -14.80 -2.93
N GLY A 19 -8.73 -15.42 -1.75
CA GLY A 19 -9.67 -14.95 -0.75
C GLY A 19 -9.33 -13.56 -0.20
N VAL A 20 -8.05 -13.31 0.09
CA VAL A 20 -7.56 -11.99 0.56
C VAL A 20 -7.72 -10.91 -0.51
N ASP A 21 -7.40 -11.22 -1.77
CA ASP A 21 -7.64 -10.29 -2.88
C ASP A 21 -9.13 -9.99 -3.07
N LYS A 22 -10.01 -11.01 -2.97
CA LYS A 22 -11.46 -10.78 -3.02
C LYS A 22 -11.97 -9.97 -1.85
N LEU A 23 -11.42 -10.18 -0.66
CA LEU A 23 -11.78 -9.42 0.52
C LEU A 23 -11.39 -7.94 0.34
N PHE A 24 -10.19 -7.66 -0.18
CA PHE A 24 -9.77 -6.30 -0.51
C PHE A 24 -10.75 -5.65 -1.50
N ILE A 25 -11.02 -6.31 -2.61
CA ILE A 25 -11.96 -5.82 -3.62
C ILE A 25 -13.35 -5.58 -3.01
N ARG A 26 -13.84 -6.48 -2.14
CA ARG A 26 -15.14 -6.33 -1.49
C ARG A 26 -15.20 -5.15 -0.54
N LEU A 27 -14.14 -4.93 0.26
CA LEU A 27 -14.06 -3.82 1.20
C LEU A 27 -14.00 -2.46 0.49
N PHE A 28 -13.36 -2.42 -0.67
CA PHE A 28 -13.14 -1.18 -1.43
C PHE A 28 -13.97 -1.05 -2.71
N ARG A 29 -14.89 -1.98 -2.95
CA ARG A 29 -15.65 -2.07 -4.21
C ARG A 29 -16.37 -0.78 -4.59
N SER A 30 -17.05 -0.15 -3.64
CA SER A 30 -17.76 1.11 -3.89
C SER A 30 -16.81 2.25 -4.28
N LYS A 31 -15.63 2.28 -3.70
CA LYS A 31 -14.59 3.29 -3.94
C LYS A 31 -13.91 3.08 -5.29
N ALA A 32 -13.57 1.82 -5.62
CA ALA A 32 -12.98 1.47 -6.91
C ALA A 32 -13.92 1.74 -8.08
N GLN A 33 -15.23 1.60 -7.90
CA GLN A 33 -16.23 1.90 -8.93
C GLN A 33 -16.31 3.40 -9.24
N HIS A 34 -16.12 4.25 -8.26
CA HIS A 34 -16.13 5.71 -8.45
C HIS A 34 -14.86 6.24 -9.13
N ARG A 35 -13.77 5.46 -9.12
CA ARG A 35 -12.44 5.89 -9.57
C ARG A 35 -11.87 4.99 -10.67
N SER A 36 -12.68 4.62 -11.65
CA SER A 36 -12.25 3.75 -12.77
C SER A 36 -11.49 2.46 -12.39
N GLY A 37 -11.50 2.08 -11.13
CA GLY A 37 -10.86 0.88 -10.61
C GLY A 37 -9.34 0.98 -10.40
N LEU A 38 -8.70 2.11 -10.72
CA LEU A 38 -7.29 2.33 -10.47
C LEU A 38 -7.03 2.50 -8.98
N ALA A 39 -6.03 1.81 -8.46
CA ALA A 39 -5.71 1.87 -7.04
C ALA A 39 -4.23 1.68 -6.76
N VAL A 40 -3.73 2.43 -5.76
CA VAL A 40 -2.47 2.14 -5.08
C VAL A 40 -2.78 1.35 -3.82
N ARG A 41 -2.09 0.25 -3.61
CA ARG A 41 -2.27 -0.61 -2.44
C ARG A 41 -0.94 -1.19 -1.96
N SER A 42 -0.92 -1.61 -0.71
CA SER A 42 0.21 -2.36 -0.18
C SER A 42 0.50 -3.60 -1.03
N SER A 43 1.78 -3.97 -1.17
CA SER A 43 2.17 -5.13 -1.96
C SER A 43 1.42 -6.40 -1.52
N LYS A 44 0.94 -7.18 -2.47
CA LYS A 44 0.25 -8.46 -2.25
C LYS A 44 1.04 -9.45 -1.39
N ARG A 45 2.37 -9.28 -1.33
CA ARG A 45 3.26 -10.10 -0.49
C ARG A 45 2.88 -10.00 0.99
N TYR A 46 2.49 -8.83 1.49
CA TYR A 46 2.06 -8.66 2.89
C TYR A 46 0.79 -9.46 3.18
N GLY A 47 -0.18 -9.43 2.29
CA GLY A 47 -1.39 -10.23 2.40
C GLY A 47 -1.09 -11.74 2.40
N LEU A 48 -0.23 -12.19 1.48
CA LEU A 48 0.19 -13.58 1.38
C LEU A 48 0.89 -14.06 2.65
N PHE A 49 1.94 -13.35 3.10
CA PHE A 49 2.66 -13.71 4.32
C PHE A 49 1.76 -13.62 5.56
N GLY A 50 0.86 -12.63 5.62
CA GLY A 50 -0.11 -12.49 6.69
C GLY A 50 -0.94 -13.75 6.87
N VAL A 51 -1.42 -14.31 5.77
CA VAL A 51 -2.21 -15.54 5.82
C VAL A 51 -1.37 -16.76 6.14
N ILE A 52 -0.21 -16.93 5.49
CA ILE A 52 0.69 -18.08 5.76
C ILE A 52 1.03 -18.13 7.25
N PHE A 53 1.44 -17.00 7.84
CA PHE A 53 1.80 -16.95 9.26
C PHE A 53 0.59 -17.18 10.17
N THR A 54 -0.59 -16.69 9.80
CA THR A 54 -1.81 -16.97 10.56
C THR A 54 -2.11 -18.47 10.59
N VAL A 55 -2.05 -19.13 9.44
CA VAL A 55 -2.28 -20.60 9.36
C VAL A 55 -1.22 -21.38 10.12
N LEU A 56 0.06 -21.05 9.94
CA LEU A 56 1.15 -21.70 10.66
C LEU A 56 1.03 -21.47 12.18
N GLY A 57 0.65 -20.29 12.61
CA GLY A 57 0.40 -19.98 14.00
C GLY A 57 -0.73 -20.81 14.60
N ILE A 58 -1.85 -20.94 13.87
CA ILE A 58 -2.98 -21.80 14.28
C ILE A 58 -2.53 -23.27 14.41
N LEU A 59 -1.79 -23.80 13.43
CA LEU A 59 -1.25 -25.16 13.49
C LEU A 59 -0.31 -25.34 14.69
N GLY A 60 0.55 -24.35 14.97
CA GLY A 60 1.42 -24.35 16.16
C GLY A 60 0.64 -24.40 17.48
N ILE A 61 -0.45 -23.62 17.58
CA ILE A 61 -1.33 -23.64 18.75
C ILE A 61 -1.94 -25.02 18.94
N PHE A 62 -2.54 -25.60 17.87
CA PHE A 62 -3.13 -26.94 17.96
C PHE A 62 -2.13 -28.01 18.36
N SER A 63 -0.92 -27.99 17.81
CA SER A 63 0.14 -28.93 18.16
C SER A 63 0.62 -28.71 19.62
N GLY A 64 0.67 -27.48 20.10
CA GLY A 64 1.12 -27.14 21.46
C GLY A 64 0.10 -27.49 22.54
N THR A 65 -1.19 -27.63 22.23
CA THR A 65 -2.22 -28.07 23.19
C THR A 65 -2.00 -29.49 23.68
N GLY A 66 -1.19 -30.30 22.98
CA GLY A 66 -0.77 -31.63 23.39
C GLY A 66 0.28 -31.69 24.55
N GLY A 67 0.66 -30.53 25.11
CA GLY A 67 1.57 -30.44 26.28
C GLY A 67 2.84 -29.64 26.04
N ASP A 68 3.18 -29.25 24.81
CA ASP A 68 4.33 -28.41 24.49
C ASP A 68 3.98 -26.92 24.61
N LYS A 69 4.23 -26.34 25.78
CA LYS A 69 3.96 -24.92 26.04
C LYS A 69 4.77 -23.98 25.14
N ILE A 70 5.98 -24.35 24.74
CA ILE A 70 6.83 -23.52 23.87
C ILE A 70 6.16 -23.40 22.50
N LEU A 71 5.71 -24.52 21.94
CA LEU A 71 5.04 -24.54 20.65
C LEU A 71 3.70 -23.79 20.70
N LEU A 72 2.97 -23.87 21.81
CA LEU A 72 1.74 -23.11 22.02
C LEU A 72 1.99 -21.58 21.97
N TYR A 73 2.95 -21.08 22.76
CA TYR A 73 3.24 -19.64 22.79
C TYR A 73 3.84 -19.15 21.49
N ALA A 74 4.75 -19.91 20.87
CA ALA A 74 5.30 -19.58 19.54
C ALA A 74 4.19 -19.50 18.48
N GLY A 75 3.24 -20.44 18.51
CA GLY A 75 2.08 -20.42 17.63
C GLY A 75 1.22 -19.17 17.77
N ILE A 76 0.97 -18.72 19.02
CA ILE A 76 0.22 -17.49 19.27
C ILE A 76 0.96 -16.27 18.70
N VAL A 77 2.26 -16.14 18.93
CA VAL A 77 3.06 -15.03 18.43
C VAL A 77 3.06 -14.99 16.91
N VAL A 78 3.27 -16.13 16.25
CA VAL A 78 3.27 -16.23 14.77
C VAL A 78 1.89 -15.90 14.21
N MET A 79 0.81 -16.36 14.83
CA MET A 79 -0.56 -16.04 14.43
C MET A 79 -0.84 -14.53 14.52
N LEU A 80 -0.46 -13.89 15.63
CA LEU A 80 -0.66 -12.45 15.80
C LEU A 80 0.14 -11.63 14.79
N MET A 81 1.36 -12.05 14.49
CA MET A 81 2.17 -11.42 13.43
C MET A 81 1.51 -11.56 12.05
N GLY A 82 0.96 -12.74 11.75
CA GLY A 82 0.22 -12.98 10.51
C GLY A 82 -1.01 -12.08 10.39
N ILE A 83 -1.81 -11.96 11.46
CA ILE A 83 -2.97 -11.07 11.49
C ILE A 83 -2.55 -9.60 11.29
N ALA A 84 -1.48 -9.16 11.95
CA ALA A 84 -0.97 -7.79 11.80
C ALA A 84 -0.58 -7.47 10.36
N LEU A 85 0.10 -8.40 9.66
CA LEU A 85 0.45 -8.25 8.25
C LEU A 85 -0.78 -8.20 7.34
N ALA A 86 -1.79 -9.06 7.58
CA ALA A 86 -3.03 -9.06 6.84
C ALA A 86 -3.82 -7.75 7.03
N VAL A 87 -3.90 -7.26 8.26
CA VAL A 87 -4.52 -5.96 8.58
C VAL A 87 -3.75 -4.82 7.89
N HIS A 88 -2.42 -4.85 7.93
CA HIS A 88 -1.60 -3.86 7.23
C HIS A 88 -1.90 -3.82 5.73
N TYR A 89 -1.98 -4.99 5.08
CA TYR A 89 -2.35 -5.10 3.67
C TYR A 89 -3.73 -4.50 3.36
N LEU A 90 -4.71 -4.73 4.25
CA LEU A 90 -6.09 -4.26 4.07
C LEU A 90 -6.32 -2.81 4.54
N SER A 91 -5.34 -2.19 5.16
CA SER A 91 -5.56 -0.91 5.86
C SER A 91 -5.35 0.33 5.00
N PHE A 92 -4.78 0.19 3.78
CA PHE A 92 -4.40 1.32 2.96
C PHE A 92 -4.81 1.13 1.50
N GLY A 93 -5.38 2.16 0.91
CA GLY A 93 -5.66 2.23 -0.52
C GLY A 93 -5.83 3.67 -0.99
N ILE A 94 -5.29 3.99 -2.16
CA ILE A 94 -5.58 5.22 -2.88
C ILE A 94 -6.32 4.83 -4.15
N PHE A 95 -7.50 5.39 -4.35
CA PHE A 95 -8.28 5.25 -5.57
C PHE A 95 -8.24 6.57 -6.31
N TYR A 96 -7.93 6.55 -7.58
CA TYR A 96 -7.68 7.77 -8.34
C TYR A 96 -8.27 7.72 -9.75
N ASP A 97 -8.51 8.88 -10.29
CA ASP A 97 -8.90 9.13 -11.68
C ASP A 97 -8.10 10.32 -12.25
N GLY A 98 -8.52 10.86 -13.39
CA GLY A 98 -7.83 12.00 -14.03
C GLY A 98 -7.96 13.33 -13.28
N GLU A 99 -8.90 13.46 -12.32
CA GLU A 99 -9.23 14.75 -11.68
C GLU A 99 -8.88 14.79 -10.20
N SER A 100 -8.97 13.63 -9.50
CA SER A 100 -8.84 13.57 -8.05
C SER A 100 -8.39 12.19 -7.57
N PHE A 101 -8.03 12.11 -6.29
CA PHE A 101 -7.74 10.85 -5.63
C PHE A 101 -8.41 10.75 -4.27
N LEU A 102 -8.86 9.54 -3.96
CA LEU A 102 -9.50 9.19 -2.69
C LEU A 102 -8.51 8.43 -1.81
N LEU A 103 -8.11 9.03 -0.70
CA LEU A 103 -7.27 8.37 0.30
C LEU A 103 -8.15 7.61 1.30
N SER A 104 -8.02 6.29 1.29
CA SER A 104 -8.71 5.40 2.21
C SER A 104 -7.72 4.77 3.19
N ARG A 105 -7.98 4.93 4.48
CA ARG A 105 -7.23 4.29 5.57
C ARG A 105 -8.19 3.61 6.53
N PHE A 106 -7.83 2.42 6.98
CA PHE A 106 -8.63 1.69 7.95
C PHE A 106 -8.84 2.51 9.24
N GLY A 107 -10.09 2.60 9.70
CA GLY A 107 -10.44 3.36 10.90
C GLY A 107 -10.47 4.88 10.74
N ARG A 108 -10.25 5.42 9.54
CA ARG A 108 -10.37 6.85 9.25
C ARG A 108 -11.43 7.09 8.18
N LYS A 109 -12.07 8.27 8.21
CA LYS A 109 -12.95 8.69 7.12
C LYS A 109 -12.12 8.86 5.85
N ASP A 110 -12.66 8.37 4.74
CA ASP A 110 -12.06 8.60 3.44
C ASP A 110 -12.04 10.10 3.14
N ARG A 111 -10.94 10.54 2.56
CA ARG A 111 -10.76 11.91 2.12
C ARG A 111 -10.48 11.93 0.64
N GLU A 112 -11.21 12.76 -0.05
CA GLU A 112 -10.98 13.07 -1.45
C GLU A 112 -10.10 14.31 -1.54
N HIS A 113 -9.10 14.25 -2.40
CA HIS A 113 -8.14 15.32 -2.65
C HIS A 113 -8.03 15.55 -4.14
N ARG A 114 -7.89 16.81 -4.53
CA ARG A 114 -7.54 17.19 -5.89
C ARG A 114 -6.02 17.21 -6.04
N TYR A 115 -5.55 17.12 -7.28
CA TYR A 115 -4.10 17.13 -7.52
C TYR A 115 -3.44 18.48 -7.23
N ASP A 116 -4.16 19.60 -7.40
CA ASP A 116 -3.68 20.93 -7.04
C ASP A 116 -3.46 21.12 -5.52
N GLU A 117 -3.98 20.22 -4.70
CA GLU A 117 -3.73 20.23 -3.25
C GLU A 117 -2.34 19.71 -2.87
N ILE A 118 -1.63 19.07 -3.80
CA ILE A 118 -0.28 18.58 -3.55
C ILE A 118 0.68 19.79 -3.63
N VAL A 119 1.31 20.11 -2.49
CA VAL A 119 2.21 21.26 -2.35
C VAL A 119 3.65 20.87 -2.59
N SER A 120 4.07 19.71 -2.11
CA SER A 120 5.44 19.25 -2.27
C SER A 120 5.55 17.73 -2.26
N GLN A 121 6.65 17.25 -2.83
CA GLN A 121 7.02 15.84 -2.81
C GLN A 121 8.46 15.70 -2.33
N LYS A 122 8.67 14.73 -1.44
CA LYS A 122 10.00 14.29 -1.03
C LYS A 122 10.23 12.86 -1.46
N LEU A 123 11.43 12.59 -1.97
CA LEU A 123 11.90 11.26 -2.29
C LEU A 123 13.08 10.93 -1.37
N TYR A 124 13.02 9.79 -0.71
CA TYR A 124 14.16 9.28 0.05
C TYR A 124 14.20 7.76 0.02
N VAL A 125 15.41 7.24 0.09
CA VAL A 125 15.64 5.79 0.11
C VAL A 125 15.74 5.33 1.56
N ILE A 126 14.94 4.32 1.92
CA ILE A 126 15.01 3.69 3.24
C ILE A 126 15.96 2.49 3.22
N THR A 127 16.37 2.06 4.41
CA THR A 127 17.16 0.85 4.60
C THR A 127 16.47 -0.34 3.92
N GLY A 128 17.17 -0.99 2.98
CA GLY A 128 16.59 -2.06 2.16
C GLY A 128 16.33 -1.65 0.69
N GLY A 129 16.70 -0.41 0.28
CA GLY A 129 16.69 0.01 -1.12
C GLY A 129 15.32 0.42 -1.67
N SER A 130 14.28 0.44 -0.84
CA SER A 130 12.96 0.93 -1.24
C SER A 130 12.92 2.46 -1.19
N THR A 131 12.41 3.08 -2.24
CA THR A 131 12.16 4.52 -2.27
C THR A 131 10.82 4.83 -1.63
N VAL A 132 10.81 5.81 -0.75
CA VAL A 132 9.59 6.39 -0.17
C VAL A 132 9.32 7.72 -0.86
N ILE A 133 8.09 7.89 -1.27
CA ILE A 133 7.54 9.09 -1.88
C ILE A 133 6.59 9.71 -0.86
N GLU A 134 6.87 10.90 -0.41
CA GLU A 134 6.08 11.60 0.58
C GLU A 134 5.46 12.84 -0.06
N LEU A 135 4.13 12.80 -0.24
CA LEU A 135 3.36 13.92 -0.78
C LEU A 135 2.80 14.74 0.38
N THR A 136 3.10 16.03 0.41
CA THR A 136 2.52 16.97 1.37
C THR A 136 1.35 17.68 0.72
N LEU A 137 0.20 17.73 1.39
CA LEU A 137 -1.01 18.38 0.92
C LEU A 137 -1.20 19.76 1.55
N LYS A 138 -2.02 20.61 0.93
CA LYS A 138 -2.33 21.97 1.42
C LYS A 138 -2.87 21.99 2.85
N ASP A 139 -3.55 20.93 3.28
CA ASP A 139 -4.07 20.80 4.66
C ASP A 139 -2.99 20.40 5.68
N GLY A 140 -1.72 20.29 5.26
CA GLY A 140 -0.60 19.86 6.07
C GLY A 140 -0.53 18.34 6.29
N SER A 141 -1.46 17.59 5.73
CA SER A 141 -1.41 16.13 5.80
C SER A 141 -0.38 15.56 4.83
N THR A 142 0.17 14.42 5.20
CA THR A 142 1.20 13.74 4.41
C THR A 142 0.71 12.37 3.95
N VAL A 143 0.94 12.07 2.68
CA VAL A 143 0.68 10.76 2.08
C VAL A 143 2.01 10.12 1.75
N SER A 144 2.36 9.06 2.48
CA SER A 144 3.59 8.31 2.28
C SER A 144 3.31 7.08 1.42
N LEU A 145 4.02 6.96 0.32
CA LEU A 145 3.96 5.87 -0.64
C LEU A 145 5.32 5.18 -0.70
N GLN A 146 5.32 3.88 -0.88
CA GLN A 146 6.55 3.11 -1.07
C GLN A 146 6.60 2.59 -2.51
N SER A 147 7.77 2.61 -3.13
CA SER A 147 7.98 2.09 -4.49
C SER A 147 7.60 0.62 -4.66
N THR A 148 7.51 -0.12 -3.55
CA THR A 148 7.08 -1.53 -3.51
C THR A 148 5.57 -1.72 -3.50
N MET A 149 4.78 -0.66 -3.37
CA MET A 149 3.32 -0.73 -3.44
C MET A 149 2.86 -0.95 -4.87
N ASP A 150 1.81 -1.75 -5.04
CA ASP A 150 1.20 -1.97 -6.35
C ASP A 150 0.49 -0.69 -6.83
N GLY A 151 0.73 -0.27 -8.06
CA GLY A 151 0.06 0.86 -8.70
C GLY A 151 0.63 2.25 -8.36
N VAL A 152 1.76 2.34 -7.64
CA VAL A 152 2.37 3.63 -7.26
C VAL A 152 2.78 4.44 -8.47
N TYR A 153 3.51 3.85 -9.41
CA TYR A 153 4.04 4.58 -10.56
C TYR A 153 2.93 5.14 -11.47
N PRO A 154 1.91 4.35 -11.88
CA PRO A 154 0.78 4.89 -12.64
C PRO A 154 0.02 5.99 -11.89
N PHE A 155 -0.10 5.89 -10.57
CA PHE A 155 -0.70 6.95 -9.76
C PHE A 155 0.14 8.23 -9.81
N MET A 156 1.46 8.11 -9.67
CA MET A 156 2.36 9.24 -9.68
C MET A 156 2.35 9.95 -11.03
N ASP A 157 2.31 9.20 -12.14
CA ASP A 157 2.19 9.76 -13.50
C ASP A 157 0.88 10.53 -13.67
N THR A 158 -0.23 9.95 -13.21
CA THR A 158 -1.55 10.60 -13.27
C THR A 158 -1.61 11.83 -12.36
N ALA A 159 -1.07 11.73 -11.15
CA ALA A 159 -1.07 12.84 -10.20
C ALA A 159 -0.24 14.02 -10.70
N PHE A 160 0.92 13.75 -11.31
CA PHE A 160 1.74 14.78 -11.90
C PHE A 160 1.07 15.45 -13.11
N ALA A 161 0.49 14.67 -14.00
CA ALA A 161 -0.25 15.21 -15.16
C ALA A 161 -1.44 16.06 -14.71
N GLY A 162 -2.23 15.56 -13.74
CA GLY A 162 -3.35 16.29 -13.17
C GLY A 162 -2.92 17.57 -12.45
N TRP A 163 -1.83 17.51 -11.68
CA TRP A 163 -1.27 18.70 -11.02
C TRP A 163 -0.80 19.77 -12.03
N CYS A 164 -0.10 19.37 -13.08
CA CYS A 164 0.31 20.29 -14.13
C CYS A 164 -0.91 20.96 -14.82
N LEU A 165 -1.93 20.16 -15.12
CA LEU A 165 -3.15 20.65 -15.75
C LEU A 165 -3.89 21.66 -14.85
N GLU A 166 -4.05 21.35 -13.56
CA GLU A 166 -4.79 22.19 -12.62
C GLU A 166 -4.02 23.45 -12.22
N THR A 167 -2.69 23.38 -12.18
CA THR A 167 -1.84 24.55 -11.86
C THR A 167 -1.47 25.38 -13.08
N GLY A 168 -1.83 24.94 -14.29
CA GLY A 168 -1.48 25.61 -15.54
C GLY A 168 0.00 25.55 -15.91
N ARG A 169 0.76 24.61 -15.33
CA ARG A 169 2.18 24.42 -15.61
C ARG A 169 2.36 23.41 -16.74
N ARG A 170 3.41 23.61 -17.53
CA ARG A 170 3.79 22.66 -18.57
C ARG A 170 4.62 21.54 -17.94
N MET A 171 4.36 20.30 -18.32
CA MET A 171 5.10 19.13 -17.83
C MET A 171 6.61 19.24 -18.12
N GLU A 172 6.97 19.91 -19.21
CA GLU A 172 8.35 20.12 -19.64
C GLU A 172 9.14 21.07 -18.71
N ASP A 173 8.43 21.96 -18.01
CA ASP A 173 9.04 22.96 -17.14
C ASP A 173 9.19 22.44 -15.69
N CYS A 174 8.78 21.22 -15.42
CA CYS A 174 8.79 20.57 -14.12
C CYS A 174 9.77 19.41 -14.12
N ASP A 175 10.61 19.33 -13.10
CA ASP A 175 11.52 18.21 -12.90
C ASP A 175 10.77 16.98 -12.40
N PHE A 176 10.27 16.19 -13.34
CA PHE A 176 9.60 14.96 -13.02
C PHE A 176 10.62 13.87 -12.67
N TYR A 177 10.45 13.30 -11.46
CA TYR A 177 11.08 12.04 -11.08
C TYR A 177 12.60 11.98 -11.20
N ASP A 178 13.28 13.08 -10.92
CA ASP A 178 14.74 13.04 -10.78
C ASP A 178 15.09 12.57 -9.35
N PRO A 179 15.65 11.35 -9.18
CA PRO A 179 16.05 10.85 -7.87
C PRO A 179 17.13 11.71 -7.21
N ALA A 180 17.88 12.51 -7.99
CA ALA A 180 18.90 13.43 -7.47
C ALA A 180 18.29 14.72 -6.90
N LYS A 181 17.12 15.10 -7.39
CA LYS A 181 16.44 16.34 -7.00
C LYS A 181 15.26 16.05 -6.09
N SER A 182 15.18 15.27 -5.18
CA SER A 182 14.16 14.97 -4.13
C SER A 182 12.77 15.66 -4.22
N TRP A 183 12.49 16.50 -5.24
CA TRP A 183 11.30 17.33 -5.36
C TRP A 183 10.68 17.25 -6.75
N TRP A 184 9.38 16.96 -6.79
CA TRP A 184 8.57 16.91 -7.99
C TRP A 184 8.23 18.26 -8.54
N PHE A 185 8.05 19.17 -7.63
CA PHE A 185 7.61 20.53 -7.94
C PHE A 185 8.82 21.43 -7.87
N PRO A 186 8.89 22.45 -8.73
CA PRO A 186 9.93 23.45 -8.61
C PRO A 186 9.91 23.95 -7.16
N HIS A 187 11.09 24.00 -6.54
CA HIS A 187 11.24 24.71 -5.28
C HIS A 187 10.66 26.10 -5.46
N GLU A 188 9.79 26.52 -4.55
CA GLU A 188 9.70 27.93 -4.29
C GLU A 188 11.13 28.33 -3.93
N THR A 189 11.80 29.03 -4.82
CA THR A 189 13.04 29.72 -4.49
C THR A 189 12.69 30.53 -3.26
N GLU A 190 13.26 30.16 -2.10
CA GLU A 190 13.31 31.08 -0.97
C GLU A 190 13.89 32.36 -1.57
N GLU A 191 13.06 33.35 -1.81
CA GLU A 191 13.52 34.68 -2.11
C GLU A 191 14.39 35.06 -0.92
N GLU A 192 15.70 35.06 -1.14
CA GLU A 192 16.67 35.62 -0.24
C GLU A 192 16.22 37.06 0.07
N GLY A 193 15.57 37.23 1.22
CA GLY A 193 15.24 38.51 1.79
C GLY A 193 16.38 39.02 2.67
#